data_3a0c42722bf75cf085b79e118f6b162f
#
_entry.id   3a0c42722bf75cf085b79e118f6b162f
#
_cell.length_a   1.000
_cell.length_b   1.000
_cell.length_c   1.000
_cell.angle_alpha   90.00
_cell.angle_beta   90.00
_cell.angle_gamma   90.00
#
_symmetry.space_group_name_H-M   'P 1'
#
loop_
_entity.id
_entity.type
_entity.pdbx_description
1 polymer ?
#
loop_
_entity_poly.entity_id
_entity_poly.type
_entity_poly.pdbx_seq_one_letter_code
_entity_poly.pdbx_strand_id
1 'polypeptide(L)'
;MTSLRTERGQEREDWTDEAFVRDWLRRQEERAPERERQFAMLCSLVPRSANDSFRYIDIASGDGSLDTVLLDRYPKAEATLLDGSPVMVKLAGERFSGTDKRVVAVQGDLETSAWLDAVKPPYDLAMSSIALHNLEDPTRLRELYAEIFDVLGEGGLFMNLDYMRAPSRALWPLYQKASRRSEGGFAMEIRSIRDYAGTADEHVGWLREAGFAPVDCFWREFRLAIVGGFKGSVKVTG
;
A
#
# COMPACT_ATOMS: atom_id res chain seq x y z
N MET A 1 18.98 -5.78 -25.44
CA MET A 1 18.30 -5.12 -24.30
C MET A 1 19.21 -5.24 -23.10
N THR A 2 19.84 -4.15 -22.72
CA THR A 2 20.93 -4.13 -21.73
C THR A 2 20.31 -3.96 -20.37
N SER A 3 20.40 -5.01 -19.53
CA SER A 3 20.04 -4.94 -18.09
C SER A 3 20.89 -3.86 -17.43
N LEU A 4 20.26 -2.81 -16.94
CA LEU A 4 20.91 -1.79 -16.14
C LEU A 4 21.16 -2.37 -14.74
N ARG A 5 22.35 -2.90 -14.49
CA ARG A 5 22.82 -3.24 -13.17
C ARG A 5 22.97 -1.97 -12.35
N THR A 6 22.24 -1.85 -11.25
CA THR A 6 22.55 -0.85 -10.24
C THR A 6 23.92 -1.15 -9.63
N GLU A 7 24.65 -0.15 -9.15
CA GLU A 7 26.04 -0.24 -8.65
C GLU A 7 26.27 -1.24 -7.50
N ARG A 8 25.27 -1.98 -7.06
CA ARG A 8 25.33 -3.01 -6.01
C ARG A 8 24.89 -4.41 -6.44
N GLY A 9 24.79 -4.69 -7.73
CA GLY A 9 24.62 -6.08 -8.20
C GLY A 9 23.24 -6.71 -7.92
N GLN A 10 22.23 -5.95 -7.53
CA GLN A 10 20.85 -6.42 -7.45
C GLN A 10 20.18 -6.22 -8.81
N GLU A 11 19.63 -7.29 -9.36
CA GLU A 11 18.73 -7.20 -10.52
C GLU A 11 17.53 -6.34 -10.12
N ARG A 12 17.16 -5.39 -10.98
CA ARG A 12 15.95 -4.58 -10.79
C ARG A 12 14.75 -5.52 -10.81
N GLU A 13 13.86 -5.39 -9.83
CA GLU A 13 12.60 -6.13 -9.80
C GLU A 13 11.79 -5.82 -11.06
N ASP A 14 11.54 -6.86 -11.88
CA ASP A 14 10.76 -6.72 -13.11
C ASP A 14 9.33 -7.22 -12.88
N TRP A 15 8.45 -6.31 -12.50
CA TRP A 15 7.04 -6.58 -12.26
C TRP A 15 6.23 -6.88 -13.53
N THR A 16 6.85 -6.80 -14.71
CA THR A 16 6.24 -7.22 -15.98
C THR A 16 6.59 -8.66 -16.35
N ASP A 17 7.58 -9.26 -15.70
CA ASP A 17 7.97 -10.66 -15.87
C ASP A 17 7.07 -11.58 -15.03
N GLU A 18 6.31 -12.44 -15.72
CA GLU A 18 5.39 -13.37 -15.05
C GLU A 18 6.11 -14.37 -14.14
N ALA A 19 7.31 -14.82 -14.49
CA ALA A 19 8.07 -15.75 -13.67
C ALA A 19 8.55 -15.09 -12.37
N PHE A 20 9.02 -13.85 -12.46
CA PHE A 20 9.38 -13.04 -11.29
C PHE A 20 8.18 -12.83 -10.36
N VAL A 21 7.03 -12.42 -10.91
CA VAL A 21 5.80 -12.16 -10.13
C VAL A 21 5.32 -13.42 -9.42
N ARG A 22 5.28 -14.58 -10.12
CA ARG A 22 4.86 -15.85 -9.51
C ARG A 22 5.80 -16.33 -8.40
N ASP A 23 7.11 -16.17 -8.57
CA ASP A 23 8.09 -16.50 -7.52
C ASP A 23 7.94 -15.55 -6.32
N TRP A 24 7.68 -14.26 -6.56
CA TRP A 24 7.41 -13.30 -5.49
C TRP A 24 6.14 -13.67 -4.72
N LEU A 25 5.03 -14.00 -5.39
CA LEU A 25 3.77 -14.43 -4.76
C LEU A 25 3.97 -15.68 -3.91
N ARG A 26 4.66 -16.70 -4.42
CA ARG A 26 4.99 -17.90 -3.65
C ARG A 26 5.73 -17.56 -2.34
N ARG A 27 6.69 -16.65 -2.39
CA ARG A 27 7.39 -16.15 -1.17
C ARG A 27 6.46 -15.40 -0.23
N GLN A 28 5.41 -14.75 -0.74
CA GLN A 28 4.40 -14.10 0.11
C GLN A 28 3.48 -15.11 0.80
N GLU A 29 3.18 -16.25 0.18
CA GLU A 29 2.41 -17.34 0.80
C GLU A 29 3.13 -17.91 2.03
N GLU A 30 4.45 -18.03 1.99
CA GLU A 30 5.27 -18.44 3.15
C GLU A 30 5.13 -17.47 4.35
N ARG A 31 4.64 -16.26 4.10
CA ARG A 31 4.45 -15.16 5.07
C ARG A 31 2.98 -14.89 5.37
N ALA A 32 2.08 -15.76 4.97
CA ALA A 32 0.64 -15.54 5.10
C ALA A 32 0.20 -15.11 6.51
N PRO A 33 0.63 -15.74 7.63
CA PRO A 33 0.20 -15.33 8.97
C PRO A 33 0.58 -13.90 9.34
N GLU A 34 1.74 -13.44 8.86
CA GLU A 34 2.23 -12.08 9.08
C GLU A 34 1.40 -11.08 8.29
N ARG A 35 1.13 -11.38 7.02
CA ARG A 35 0.30 -10.53 6.14
C ARG A 35 -1.14 -10.44 6.64
N GLU A 36 -1.72 -11.55 7.10
CA GLU A 36 -3.07 -11.57 7.70
C GLU A 36 -3.18 -10.60 8.88
N ARG A 37 -2.18 -10.61 9.79
CA ARG A 37 -2.13 -9.66 10.90
C ARG A 37 -2.04 -8.21 10.43
N GLN A 38 -1.23 -7.94 9.42
CA GLN A 38 -1.06 -6.60 8.84
C GLN A 38 -2.36 -6.10 8.20
N PHE A 39 -3.00 -6.94 7.42
CA PHE A 39 -4.27 -6.64 6.76
C PHE A 39 -5.40 -6.44 7.78
N ALA A 40 -5.48 -7.30 8.81
CA ALA A 40 -6.43 -7.13 9.89
C ALA A 40 -6.26 -5.79 10.62
N MET A 41 -5.00 -5.37 10.85
CA MET A 41 -4.71 -4.07 11.46
C MET A 41 -5.20 -2.93 10.56
N LEU A 42 -4.87 -2.95 9.28
CA LEU A 42 -5.30 -1.92 8.32
C LEU A 42 -6.83 -1.88 8.22
N CYS A 43 -7.48 -3.04 8.08
CA CYS A 43 -8.95 -3.13 8.03
C CYS A 43 -9.63 -2.65 9.32
N SER A 44 -8.97 -2.76 10.49
CA SER A 44 -9.54 -2.28 11.75
C SER A 44 -9.65 -0.76 11.85
N LEU A 45 -8.86 -0.04 11.04
CA LEU A 45 -8.85 1.43 10.97
C LEU A 45 -9.87 2.00 9.99
N VAL A 46 -10.52 1.16 9.17
CA VAL A 46 -11.53 1.62 8.21
C VAL A 46 -12.76 2.12 8.97
N PRO A 47 -13.14 3.41 8.85
CA PRO A 47 -14.21 4.02 9.67
C PRO A 47 -15.59 3.75 9.05
N ARG A 48 -15.91 2.49 8.80
CA ARG A 48 -17.15 2.04 8.19
C ARG A 48 -17.71 0.82 8.92
N SER A 49 -19.04 0.71 8.94
CA SER A 49 -19.72 -0.50 9.40
C SER A 49 -19.75 -1.58 8.32
N ALA A 50 -19.83 -2.85 8.70
CA ALA A 50 -19.80 -3.96 7.75
C ALA A 50 -20.91 -3.90 6.67
N ASN A 51 -22.03 -3.23 6.95
CA ASN A 51 -23.15 -3.06 6.03
C ASN A 51 -23.14 -1.78 5.20
N ASP A 52 -22.12 -0.93 5.39
CA ASP A 52 -22.02 0.32 4.64
C ASP A 52 -21.65 0.04 3.17
N SER A 53 -22.24 0.79 2.28
CA SER A 53 -21.82 0.86 0.88
C SER A 53 -20.86 2.03 0.74
N PHE A 54 -19.65 1.79 0.25
CA PHE A 54 -18.64 2.80 0.00
C PHE A 54 -17.72 2.36 -1.14
N ARG A 55 -17.04 3.31 -1.71
CA ARG A 55 -16.08 3.08 -2.80
C ARG A 55 -14.66 3.24 -2.31
N TYR A 56 -13.80 2.28 -2.66
CA TYR A 56 -12.39 2.39 -2.33
C TYR A 56 -11.48 2.09 -3.52
N ILE A 57 -10.26 2.58 -3.40
CA ILE A 57 -9.17 2.27 -4.30
C ILE A 57 -8.00 1.66 -3.51
N ASP A 58 -7.49 0.52 -3.97
CA ASP A 58 -6.22 -0.05 -3.52
C ASP A 58 -5.13 0.29 -4.54
N ILE A 59 -4.14 1.05 -4.10
CA ILE A 59 -3.06 1.62 -4.92
C ILE A 59 -1.85 0.72 -4.83
N ALA A 60 -1.41 0.17 -5.96
CA ALA A 60 -0.46 -0.92 -6.08
C ALA A 60 -0.97 -2.19 -5.37
N SER A 61 -2.18 -2.61 -5.76
CA SER A 61 -2.97 -3.66 -5.13
C SER A 61 -2.37 -5.07 -5.24
N GLY A 62 -1.39 -5.26 -6.14
CA GLY A 62 -0.86 -6.57 -6.46
C GLY A 62 -1.94 -7.50 -7.00
N ASP A 63 -1.99 -8.72 -6.47
CA ASP A 63 -2.98 -9.74 -6.84
C ASP A 63 -4.34 -9.59 -6.13
N GLY A 64 -4.55 -8.51 -5.36
CA GLY A 64 -5.79 -8.27 -4.61
C GLY A 64 -5.92 -9.08 -3.31
N SER A 65 -4.83 -9.55 -2.73
CA SER A 65 -4.87 -10.34 -1.49
C SER A 65 -5.43 -9.56 -0.30
N LEU A 66 -5.12 -8.26 -0.18
CA LEU A 66 -5.68 -7.37 0.85
C LEU A 66 -7.19 -7.20 0.63
N ASP A 67 -7.59 -7.05 -0.63
CA ASP A 67 -8.98 -6.81 -1.02
C ASP A 67 -9.89 -7.99 -0.70
N THR A 68 -9.36 -9.21 -0.72
CA THR A 68 -10.11 -10.38 -0.25
C THR A 68 -10.55 -10.20 1.20
N VAL A 69 -9.65 -9.79 2.08
CA VAL A 69 -9.94 -9.57 3.50
C VAL A 69 -10.92 -8.39 3.69
N LEU A 70 -10.72 -7.33 2.92
CA LEU A 70 -11.56 -6.13 3.01
C LEU A 70 -13.00 -6.40 2.52
N LEU A 71 -13.15 -7.06 1.38
CA LEU A 71 -14.46 -7.34 0.79
C LEU A 71 -15.24 -8.39 1.57
N ASP A 72 -14.56 -9.34 2.25
CA ASP A 72 -15.19 -10.26 3.21
C ASP A 72 -15.77 -9.48 4.39
N ARG A 73 -15.06 -8.46 4.89
CA ARG A 73 -15.52 -7.61 5.99
C ARG A 73 -16.59 -6.61 5.58
N TYR A 74 -16.50 -6.09 4.35
CA TYR A 74 -17.38 -5.05 3.80
C TYR A 74 -18.03 -5.51 2.48
N PRO A 75 -19.00 -6.43 2.53
CA PRO A 75 -19.53 -7.11 1.34
C PRO A 75 -20.29 -6.17 0.37
N LYS A 76 -20.57 -4.93 0.76
CA LYS A 76 -21.22 -3.93 -0.08
C LYS A 76 -20.25 -2.87 -0.63
N ALA A 77 -18.96 -2.99 -0.32
CA ALA A 77 -17.97 -2.07 -0.85
C ALA A 77 -17.71 -2.31 -2.34
N GLU A 78 -17.41 -1.25 -3.06
CA GLU A 78 -16.97 -1.28 -4.45
C GLU A 78 -15.47 -0.95 -4.52
N ALA A 79 -14.69 -1.77 -5.23
CA ALA A 79 -13.24 -1.70 -5.27
C ALA A 79 -12.71 -1.34 -6.65
N THR A 80 -11.74 -0.44 -6.69
CA THR A 80 -10.83 -0.26 -7.81
C THR A 80 -9.43 -0.73 -7.37
N LEU A 81 -8.92 -1.78 -8.01
CA LEU A 81 -7.60 -2.33 -7.75
C LEU A 81 -6.65 -1.81 -8.83
N LEU A 82 -5.74 -0.93 -8.43
CA LEU A 82 -4.78 -0.30 -9.34
C LEU A 82 -3.40 -0.91 -9.15
N ASP A 83 -2.79 -1.40 -10.22
CA ASP A 83 -1.39 -1.87 -10.19
C ASP A 83 -0.67 -1.55 -11.50
N GLY A 84 0.65 -1.31 -11.41
CA GLY A 84 1.50 -1.08 -12.58
C GLY A 84 1.82 -2.35 -13.36
N SER A 85 1.80 -3.50 -12.69
CA SER A 85 2.09 -4.80 -13.28
C SER A 85 0.90 -5.36 -14.05
N PRO A 86 1.00 -5.59 -15.36
CA PRO A 86 -0.07 -6.23 -16.11
C PRO A 86 -0.36 -7.66 -15.63
N VAL A 87 0.64 -8.34 -15.06
CA VAL A 87 0.49 -9.68 -14.51
C VAL A 87 -0.35 -9.63 -13.22
N MET A 88 -0.07 -8.68 -12.32
CA MET A 88 -0.84 -8.48 -11.09
C MET A 88 -2.29 -8.08 -11.39
N VAL A 89 -2.51 -7.14 -12.32
CA VAL A 89 -3.85 -6.73 -12.75
C VAL A 89 -4.66 -7.92 -13.28
N LYS A 90 -4.03 -8.80 -14.08
CA LYS A 90 -4.66 -10.02 -14.57
C LYS A 90 -5.06 -10.95 -13.42
N LEU A 91 -4.14 -11.20 -12.48
CA LEU A 91 -4.39 -12.09 -11.34
C LEU A 91 -5.49 -11.54 -10.43
N ALA A 92 -5.50 -10.24 -10.15
CA ALA A 92 -6.57 -9.58 -9.40
C ALA A 92 -7.93 -9.69 -10.12
N GLY A 93 -7.96 -9.47 -11.44
CA GLY A 93 -9.16 -9.65 -12.26
C GLY A 93 -9.69 -11.09 -12.24
N GLU A 94 -8.82 -12.09 -12.29
CA GLU A 94 -9.18 -13.51 -12.17
C GLU A 94 -9.73 -13.82 -10.78
N ARG A 95 -9.08 -13.34 -9.70
CA ARG A 95 -9.50 -13.52 -8.31
C ARG A 95 -10.93 -13.03 -8.06
N PHE A 96 -11.30 -11.90 -8.62
CA PHE A 96 -12.60 -11.26 -8.39
C PHE A 96 -13.58 -11.40 -9.56
N SER A 97 -13.35 -12.31 -10.49
CA SER A 97 -14.22 -12.51 -11.67
C SER A 97 -15.69 -12.81 -11.36
N GLY A 98 -16.00 -13.30 -10.16
CA GLY A 98 -17.37 -13.62 -9.69
C GLY A 98 -18.06 -12.51 -8.89
N THR A 99 -17.52 -11.30 -8.78
CA THR A 99 -18.01 -10.27 -7.84
C THR A 99 -19.01 -9.27 -8.42
N ASP A 100 -19.77 -9.62 -9.44
CA ASP A 100 -20.81 -8.78 -10.06
C ASP A 100 -20.35 -7.36 -10.45
N LYS A 101 -19.11 -7.23 -10.93
CA LYS A 101 -18.47 -5.96 -11.32
C LYS A 101 -18.28 -4.94 -10.19
N ARG A 102 -18.43 -5.33 -8.94
CA ARG A 102 -18.10 -4.47 -7.78
C ARG A 102 -16.60 -4.28 -7.61
N VAL A 103 -15.80 -5.15 -8.20
CA VAL A 103 -14.34 -5.09 -8.18
C VAL A 103 -13.85 -4.92 -9.61
N VAL A 104 -13.04 -3.89 -9.83
CA VAL A 104 -12.43 -3.59 -11.13
C VAL A 104 -10.93 -3.50 -10.96
N ALA A 105 -10.18 -4.38 -11.62
CA ALA A 105 -8.72 -4.28 -11.70
C ALA A 105 -8.33 -3.42 -12.90
N VAL A 106 -7.46 -2.43 -12.68
CA VAL A 106 -7.01 -1.49 -13.71
C VAL A 106 -5.49 -1.35 -13.68
N GLN A 107 -4.89 -1.19 -14.84
CA GLN A 107 -3.46 -0.92 -14.94
C GLN A 107 -3.20 0.58 -14.87
N GLY A 108 -2.22 0.99 -14.02
CA GLY A 108 -1.78 2.37 -13.93
C GLY A 108 -0.38 2.47 -13.35
N ASP A 109 0.46 3.25 -14.00
CA ASP A 109 1.85 3.47 -13.61
C ASP A 109 1.95 4.63 -12.61
N LEU A 110 2.36 4.33 -11.39
CA LEU A 110 2.51 5.32 -10.32
C LEU A 110 3.77 6.19 -10.45
N GLU A 111 4.69 5.85 -11.35
CA GLU A 111 5.87 6.71 -11.65
C GLU A 111 5.45 8.02 -12.35
N THR A 112 4.23 8.09 -12.84
CA THR A 112 3.65 9.28 -13.48
C THR A 112 2.24 9.54 -12.97
N SER A 113 1.64 10.69 -13.32
CA SER A 113 0.23 11.00 -13.02
C SER A 113 -0.77 10.31 -13.97
N ALA A 114 -0.30 9.57 -14.97
CA ALA A 114 -1.17 8.90 -15.96
C ALA A 114 -2.11 7.85 -15.35
N TRP A 115 -1.82 7.34 -14.16
CA TRP A 115 -2.73 6.44 -13.44
C TRP A 115 -4.10 7.06 -13.15
N LEU A 116 -4.19 8.39 -13.07
CA LEU A 116 -5.44 9.12 -12.85
C LEU A 116 -6.46 8.91 -13.98
N ASP A 117 -5.98 8.68 -15.22
CA ASP A 117 -6.85 8.42 -16.37
C ASP A 117 -7.53 7.03 -16.29
N ALA A 118 -6.95 6.10 -15.52
CA ALA A 118 -7.45 4.74 -15.36
C ALA A 118 -8.52 4.60 -14.28
N VAL A 119 -8.73 5.62 -13.43
CA VAL A 119 -9.58 5.54 -12.24
C VAL A 119 -10.79 6.46 -12.35
N LYS A 120 -11.80 6.21 -11.51
CA LYS A 120 -13.09 6.95 -11.55
C LYS A 120 -13.43 7.51 -10.16
N PRO A 121 -12.81 8.64 -9.75
CA PRO A 121 -13.12 9.26 -8.45
C PRO A 121 -14.59 9.76 -8.39
N PRO A 122 -15.11 10.14 -7.21
CA PRO A 122 -14.41 10.15 -5.93
C PRO A 122 -14.46 8.79 -5.22
N TYR A 123 -13.48 8.59 -4.30
CA TYR A 123 -13.42 7.43 -3.41
C TYR A 123 -13.61 7.85 -1.95
N ASP A 124 -14.19 6.96 -1.13
CA ASP A 124 -14.34 7.14 0.32
C ASP A 124 -13.10 6.69 1.09
N LEU A 125 -12.34 5.75 0.49
CA LEU A 125 -11.14 5.19 1.06
C LEU A 125 -10.12 4.97 -0.05
N ALA A 126 -8.87 5.34 0.22
CA ALA A 126 -7.72 4.94 -0.57
C ALA A 126 -6.74 4.19 0.33
N MET A 127 -6.16 3.11 -0.17
CA MET A 127 -5.19 2.31 0.58
C MET A 127 -3.99 1.98 -0.29
N SER A 128 -2.88 1.68 0.36
CA SER A 128 -1.74 0.99 -0.25
C SER A 128 -1.09 0.08 0.78
N SER A 129 -0.57 -1.07 0.36
CA SER A 129 0.05 -2.04 1.25
C SER A 129 1.37 -2.55 0.70
N ILE A 130 2.48 -2.16 1.35
CA ILE A 130 3.84 -2.66 1.09
C ILE A 130 4.24 -2.49 -0.38
N ALA A 131 4.03 -1.30 -0.91
CA ALA A 131 4.24 -1.02 -2.31
C ALA A 131 4.93 0.33 -2.58
N LEU A 132 4.52 1.41 -1.92
CA LEU A 132 4.97 2.76 -2.26
C LEU A 132 6.47 2.99 -1.97
N HIS A 133 7.08 2.17 -1.12
CA HIS A 133 8.54 2.15 -0.93
C HIS A 133 9.32 1.77 -2.20
N ASN A 134 8.65 1.27 -3.24
CA ASN A 134 9.27 0.98 -4.53
C ASN A 134 9.41 2.21 -5.43
N LEU A 135 8.68 3.30 -5.16
CA LEU A 135 8.92 4.57 -5.82
C LEU A 135 10.28 5.14 -5.35
N GLU A 136 11.21 5.27 -6.29
CA GLU A 136 12.60 5.63 -5.97
C GLU A 136 12.78 7.13 -5.74
N ASP A 137 11.87 7.98 -6.24
CA ASP A 137 11.90 9.43 -6.10
C ASP A 137 10.96 9.91 -4.99
N PRO A 138 11.49 10.48 -3.90
CA PRO A 138 10.66 11.09 -2.86
C PRO A 138 9.80 12.26 -3.36
N THR A 139 10.19 12.92 -4.44
CA THR A 139 9.38 13.99 -5.05
C THR A 139 8.14 13.38 -5.66
N ARG A 140 8.30 12.30 -6.42
CA ARG A 140 7.17 11.56 -7.00
C ARG A 140 6.21 11.05 -5.95
N LEU A 141 6.72 10.54 -4.81
CA LEU A 141 5.87 10.08 -3.71
C LEU A 141 5.03 11.20 -3.10
N ARG A 142 5.58 12.42 -2.97
CA ARG A 142 4.81 13.60 -2.50
C ARG A 142 3.73 14.00 -3.49
N GLU A 143 4.06 14.01 -4.78
CA GLU A 143 3.08 14.27 -5.85
C GLU A 143 1.97 13.22 -5.82
N LEU A 144 2.30 11.93 -5.66
CA LEU A 144 1.33 10.86 -5.53
C LEU A 144 0.39 11.08 -4.33
N TYR A 145 0.90 11.55 -3.19
CA TYR A 145 0.02 11.87 -2.04
C TYR A 145 -0.95 13.00 -2.35
N ALA A 146 -0.55 14.01 -3.10
CA ALA A 146 -1.47 15.07 -3.56
C ALA A 146 -2.51 14.51 -4.55
N GLU A 147 -2.09 13.68 -5.49
CA GLU A 147 -2.98 13.00 -6.43
C GLU A 147 -4.00 12.11 -5.71
N ILE A 148 -3.56 11.36 -4.67
CA ILE A 148 -4.45 10.54 -3.83
C ILE A 148 -5.44 11.41 -3.07
N PHE A 149 -4.99 12.57 -2.56
CA PHE A 149 -5.89 13.54 -1.93
C PHE A 149 -6.98 14.00 -2.91
N ASP A 150 -6.61 14.28 -4.16
CA ASP A 150 -7.56 14.78 -5.18
C ASP A 150 -8.61 13.73 -5.55
N VAL A 151 -8.28 12.45 -5.64
CA VAL A 151 -9.22 11.37 -5.97
C VAL A 151 -10.14 10.98 -4.81
N LEU A 152 -9.84 11.39 -3.59
CA LEU A 152 -10.72 11.17 -2.44
C LEU A 152 -11.88 12.17 -2.42
N GLY A 153 -13.05 11.71 -2.00
CA GLY A 153 -14.19 12.56 -1.64
C GLY A 153 -13.99 13.23 -0.27
N GLU A 154 -14.85 14.19 0.04
CA GLU A 154 -14.88 14.87 1.35
C GLU A 154 -15.16 13.87 2.49
N GLY A 155 -14.31 13.86 3.51
CA GLY A 155 -14.31 12.88 4.60
C GLY A 155 -13.65 11.55 4.23
N GLY A 156 -13.06 11.43 3.06
CA GLY A 156 -12.32 10.25 2.62
C GLY A 156 -11.04 10.05 3.42
N LEU A 157 -10.66 8.79 3.62
CA LEU A 157 -9.45 8.37 4.34
C LEU A 157 -8.42 7.81 3.37
N PHE A 158 -7.16 8.20 3.54
CA PHE A 158 -6.02 7.48 2.96
C PHE A 158 -5.22 6.76 4.02
N MET A 159 -4.77 5.53 3.75
CA MET A 159 -3.88 4.74 4.59
C MET A 159 -2.78 4.08 3.75
N ASN A 160 -1.54 4.24 4.18
CA ASN A 160 -0.39 3.55 3.62
C ASN A 160 0.26 2.66 4.69
N LEU A 161 0.13 1.36 4.54
CA LEU A 161 0.87 0.36 5.31
C LEU A 161 2.17 0.07 4.58
N ASP A 162 3.31 0.54 5.08
CA ASP A 162 4.56 0.35 4.36
C ASP A 162 5.80 0.34 5.25
N TYR A 163 6.92 -0.04 4.66
CA TYR A 163 8.23 -0.01 5.30
C TYR A 163 8.82 1.39 5.21
N MET A 164 8.98 2.01 6.37
CA MET A 164 9.56 3.33 6.50
C MET A 164 11.07 3.25 6.79
N ARG A 165 11.81 4.28 6.42
CA ARG A 165 13.21 4.44 6.82
C ARG A 165 13.29 4.60 8.34
N ALA A 166 14.30 3.98 8.96
CA ALA A 166 14.54 4.23 10.39
C ALA A 166 14.90 5.70 10.63
N PRO A 167 14.41 6.34 11.71
CA PRO A 167 14.67 7.76 11.99
C PRO A 167 16.17 8.08 12.15
N SER A 168 16.96 7.06 12.47
CA SER A 168 18.41 7.17 12.60
C SER A 168 19.08 5.87 12.18
N ARG A 169 20.22 5.98 11.50
CA ARG A 169 21.07 4.82 11.18
C ARG A 169 21.51 4.06 12.42
N ALA A 170 21.63 4.73 13.57
CA ALA A 170 22.00 4.11 14.85
C ALA A 170 20.92 3.14 15.38
N LEU A 171 19.65 3.36 15.05
CA LEU A 171 18.53 2.49 15.47
C LEU A 171 18.40 1.24 14.61
N TRP A 172 18.99 1.22 13.45
CA TRP A 172 18.86 0.12 12.51
C TRP A 172 19.27 -1.25 13.07
N PRO A 173 20.48 -1.42 13.69
CA PRO A 173 20.86 -2.70 14.30
C PRO A 173 19.91 -3.13 15.42
N LEU A 174 19.36 -2.16 16.16
CA LEU A 174 18.37 -2.42 17.21
C LEU A 174 17.08 -3.01 16.62
N TYR A 175 16.55 -2.40 15.55
CA TYR A 175 15.36 -2.88 14.89
C TYR A 175 15.55 -4.26 14.27
N GLN A 176 16.69 -4.50 13.61
CA GLN A 176 17.03 -5.83 13.09
C GLN A 176 17.09 -6.90 14.19
N LYS A 177 17.68 -6.58 15.34
CA LYS A 177 17.79 -7.51 16.47
C LYS A 177 16.42 -7.79 17.10
N ALA A 178 15.58 -6.78 17.25
CA ALA A 178 14.25 -6.90 17.84
C ALA A 178 13.31 -7.71 16.96
N SER A 179 13.29 -7.45 15.65
CA SER A 179 12.44 -8.15 14.69
C SER A 179 12.74 -9.66 14.60
N ARG A 180 13.99 -10.08 14.83
CA ARG A 180 14.37 -11.50 14.87
C ARG A 180 13.93 -12.23 16.13
N ARG A 181 13.54 -11.52 17.19
CA ARG A 181 13.22 -12.08 18.52
C ARG A 181 11.74 -12.16 18.82
N SER A 182 10.89 -11.49 18.05
CA SER A 182 9.45 -11.56 18.25
C SER A 182 8.93 -12.91 17.74
N GLU A 183 8.29 -13.69 18.61
CA GLU A 183 7.57 -14.91 18.21
C GLU A 183 6.45 -14.52 17.23
N GLY A 184 6.48 -15.07 16.03
CA GLY A 184 5.67 -14.60 14.90
C GLY A 184 6.17 -13.29 14.30
N GLY A 185 7.34 -12.85 14.70
CA GLY A 185 7.94 -11.60 14.31
C GLY A 185 8.56 -11.63 12.93
N PHE A 186 8.49 -10.50 12.35
CA PHE A 186 9.07 -10.08 11.12
C PHE A 186 10.53 -10.49 10.96
N ALA A 187 10.80 -11.73 10.57
CA ALA A 187 12.08 -12.11 10.02
C ALA A 187 12.20 -11.52 8.61
N MET A 188 11.95 -10.21 8.49
CA MET A 188 12.33 -9.55 7.26
C MET A 188 13.83 -9.45 7.19
N GLU A 189 14.40 -10.25 6.34
CA GLU A 189 15.72 -9.97 5.78
C GLU A 189 15.60 -8.66 4.96
N ILE A 190 15.63 -7.54 5.68
CA ILE A 190 15.70 -6.23 5.04
C ILE A 190 17.10 -6.12 4.49
N ARG A 191 17.28 -6.67 3.29
CA ARG A 191 18.58 -6.70 2.60
C ARG A 191 19.00 -5.32 2.11
N SER A 192 18.06 -4.39 1.97
CA SER A 192 18.38 -3.01 1.63
C SER A 192 17.41 -2.04 2.28
N ILE A 193 17.95 -1.07 3.00
CA ILE A 193 17.23 0.15 3.31
C ILE A 193 17.35 0.98 2.04
N ARG A 194 16.26 1.17 1.34
CA ARG A 194 16.21 2.21 0.34
C ARG A 194 16.18 3.52 1.09
N ASP A 195 17.25 4.32 1.03
CA ASP A 195 17.41 5.56 1.80
C ASP A 195 16.34 6.61 1.45
N TYR A 196 15.61 6.42 0.35
CA TYR A 196 14.58 7.33 -0.15
C TYR A 196 13.16 7.06 0.40
N ALA A 197 12.92 5.91 1.04
CA ALA A 197 11.57 5.52 1.52
C ALA A 197 10.95 6.47 2.56
N GLY A 198 11.64 7.47 3.06
CA GLY A 198 11.16 8.36 4.12
C GLY A 198 11.00 7.70 5.49
N THR A 199 11.03 8.47 6.55
CA THR A 199 10.64 8.04 7.91
C THR A 199 9.13 8.18 8.07
N ALA A 200 8.51 7.55 9.07
CA ALA A 200 7.09 7.74 9.36
C ALA A 200 6.73 9.22 9.59
N ASP A 201 7.62 9.97 10.26
CA ASP A 201 7.41 11.41 10.51
C ASP A 201 7.46 12.23 9.21
N GLU A 202 8.37 11.88 8.28
CA GLU A 202 8.43 12.53 6.96
C GLU A 202 7.17 12.23 6.15
N HIS A 203 6.68 10.99 6.13
CA HIS A 203 5.42 10.65 5.46
C HIS A 203 4.23 11.40 6.05
N VAL A 204 4.13 11.51 7.38
CA VAL A 204 3.11 12.32 8.04
C VAL A 204 3.21 13.79 7.64
N GLY A 205 4.44 14.32 7.49
CA GLY A 205 4.68 15.67 6.98
C GLY A 205 4.20 15.84 5.53
N TRP A 206 4.56 14.92 4.64
CA TRP A 206 4.16 14.95 3.23
C TRP A 206 2.64 14.83 3.04
N LEU A 207 1.96 14.02 3.86
CA LEU A 207 0.51 13.95 3.86
C LEU A 207 -0.15 15.29 4.25
N ARG A 208 0.41 15.99 5.26
CA ARG A 208 -0.06 17.33 5.62
C ARG A 208 0.17 18.34 4.49
N GLU A 209 1.33 18.30 3.84
CA GLU A 209 1.65 19.12 2.68
C GLU A 209 0.67 18.88 1.52
N ALA A 210 0.22 17.63 1.31
CA ALA A 210 -0.80 17.26 0.34
C ALA A 210 -2.22 17.71 0.69
N GLY A 211 -2.47 18.21 1.91
CA GLY A 211 -3.76 18.75 2.35
C GLY A 211 -4.56 17.85 3.29
N PHE A 212 -4.06 16.66 3.63
CA PHE A 212 -4.75 15.79 4.60
C PHE A 212 -4.78 16.42 6.00
N ALA A 213 -5.94 16.35 6.67
CA ALA A 213 -6.13 16.76 8.07
C ALA A 213 -7.40 16.13 8.66
N PRO A 214 -7.32 15.40 9.82
CA PRO A 214 -6.11 15.09 10.58
C PRO A 214 -5.22 14.04 9.89
N VAL A 215 -3.95 14.01 10.26
CA VAL A 215 -2.94 13.05 9.81
C VAL A 215 -2.25 12.43 11.01
N ASP A 216 -2.02 11.12 10.99
CA ASP A 216 -1.31 10.41 12.03
C ASP A 216 -0.51 9.21 11.50
N CYS A 217 0.40 8.72 12.34
CA CYS A 217 0.92 7.36 12.26
C CYS A 217 0.04 6.47 13.16
N PHE A 218 -0.97 5.85 12.56
CA PHE A 218 -2.00 5.09 13.28
C PHE A 218 -1.46 3.84 13.96
N TRP A 219 -0.41 3.25 13.40
CA TRP A 219 0.26 2.08 13.94
C TRP A 219 1.70 2.02 13.48
N ARG A 220 2.58 1.45 14.35
CA ARG A 220 3.99 1.25 14.01
C ARG A 220 4.58 0.07 14.75
N GLU A 221 5.30 -0.78 14.02
CA GLU A 221 6.15 -1.83 14.55
C GLU A 221 7.53 -1.75 13.88
N PHE A 222 8.49 -1.14 14.60
CA PHE A 222 9.83 -0.81 14.10
C PHE A 222 9.79 0.06 12.84
N ARG A 223 9.98 -0.55 11.67
CA ARG A 223 9.97 0.14 10.37
C ARG A 223 8.64 0.04 9.65
N LEU A 224 7.85 -0.98 9.95
CA LEU A 224 6.52 -1.09 9.38
C LEU A 224 5.59 -0.11 10.08
N ALA A 225 4.87 0.68 9.32
CA ALA A 225 3.93 1.64 9.87
C ALA A 225 2.69 1.78 8.98
N ILE A 226 1.57 2.16 9.60
CA ILE A 226 0.40 2.67 8.90
C ILE A 226 0.37 4.17 9.14
N VAL A 227 0.63 4.94 8.09
CA VAL A 227 0.48 6.38 8.07
C VAL A 227 -0.72 6.74 7.22
N GLY A 228 -1.42 7.80 7.56
CA GLY A 228 -2.57 8.20 6.77
C GLY A 228 -3.24 9.47 7.28
N GLY A 229 -4.31 9.86 6.60
CA GLY A 229 -5.04 11.07 6.95
C GLY A 229 -6.37 11.19 6.22
N PHE A 230 -7.18 12.10 6.68
CA PHE A 230 -8.50 12.37 6.13
C PHE A 230 -8.48 13.59 5.21
N LYS A 231 -9.33 13.56 4.18
CA LYS A 231 -9.68 14.74 3.41
C LYS A 231 -10.87 15.44 4.08
N GLY A 232 -10.58 16.51 4.84
CA GLY A 232 -11.61 17.25 5.56
C GLY A 232 -12.08 16.58 6.86
N SER A 233 -13.35 16.73 7.20
CA SER A 233 -13.89 16.30 8.48
C SER A 233 -13.94 14.78 8.63
N VAL A 234 -13.47 14.27 9.77
CA VAL A 234 -13.53 12.84 10.10
C VAL A 234 -14.98 12.40 10.31
N LYS A 235 -15.41 11.37 9.56
CA LYS A 235 -16.71 10.73 9.76
C LYS A 235 -16.47 9.29 10.18
N VAL A 236 -16.69 8.97 11.45
CA VAL A 236 -16.67 7.61 11.98
C VAL A 236 -18.10 7.14 12.18
N THR A 237 -18.50 6.13 11.43
CA THR A 237 -19.76 5.41 11.67
C THR A 237 -19.46 4.27 12.63
N GLY A 238 -20.12 4.31 13.80
CA GLY A 238 -19.97 3.30 14.86
C GLY A 238 -20.74 2.01 14.56
#